data_51a854b399ad9b08dd1a605afb5812da
#
_entry.id   51a854b399ad9b08dd1a605afb5812da
#
_cell.length_a   1.000
_cell.length_b   1.000
_cell.length_c   1.000
_cell.angle_alpha   90.00
_cell.angle_beta   90.00
_cell.angle_gamma   90.00
#
_symmetry.space_group_name_H-M   'P 1'
#
loop_
_entity.id
_entity.type
_entity.pdbx_description
1 polymer ?
#
loop_
_entity_poly.entity_id
_entity_poly.type
_entity_poly.pdbx_seq_one_letter_code
_entity_poly.pdbx_strand_id
1 'polypeptide(L)'
;GKSDAGYSWTVTTIRFDFLGRLTAGFVVEPDGTIDAVVDCTDLETVSKEKILPDHAVIELKMRSGKKHTMEFFRKGHFPYIMDQKYLMFEAIGTYKFDQVDGLGMVEVGFHSDKYSL
;
A
#
# COMPACT_ATOMS: atom_id res chain seq x y z
N GLY A 1 -7.27 0.41 -4.29
CA GLY A 1 -8.46 0.15 -3.50
C GLY A 1 -9.60 1.11 -3.80
N LYS A 2 -10.74 0.83 -3.21
CA LYS A 2 -11.96 1.62 -3.36
C LYS A 2 -12.74 1.64 -2.06
N SER A 3 -13.22 2.81 -1.65
CA SER A 3 -14.08 2.97 -0.46
C SER A 3 -15.56 3.08 -0.84
N ASP A 4 -16.42 2.78 0.11
CA ASP A 4 -17.88 2.92 -0.03
C ASP A 4 -18.31 4.40 -0.13
N ALA A 5 -17.45 5.35 0.27
CA ALA A 5 -17.65 6.78 0.08
C ALA A 5 -17.32 7.27 -1.35
N GLY A 6 -16.89 6.37 -2.25
CA GLY A 6 -16.60 6.70 -3.65
C GLY A 6 -15.14 7.12 -3.94
N TYR A 7 -14.26 7.09 -2.96
CA TYR A 7 -12.81 7.24 -3.20
C TYR A 7 -12.24 5.99 -3.84
N SER A 8 -11.28 6.17 -4.74
CA SER A 8 -10.42 5.09 -5.21
C SER A 8 -8.97 5.53 -5.20
N TRP A 9 -8.05 4.59 -5.04
CA TRP A 9 -6.63 4.90 -4.92
C TRP A 9 -5.75 3.82 -5.51
N THR A 10 -4.57 4.25 -5.94
CA THR A 10 -3.41 3.40 -6.16
C THR A 10 -2.18 4.11 -5.62
N VAL A 11 -1.37 3.41 -4.86
CA VAL A 11 -0.14 3.95 -4.28
C VAL A 11 0.94 2.89 -4.39
N THR A 12 2.10 3.28 -4.88
CA THR A 12 3.27 2.42 -5.01
C THR A 12 4.45 3.07 -4.30
N THR A 13 5.18 2.28 -3.53
CA THR A 13 6.45 2.68 -2.92
C THR A 13 7.52 1.73 -3.39
N ILE A 14 8.60 2.27 -3.92
CA ILE A 14 9.77 1.51 -4.36
C ILE A 14 10.97 1.99 -3.58
N ARG A 15 11.70 1.07 -2.97
CA ARG A 15 12.95 1.36 -2.28
C ARG A 15 14.13 0.95 -3.15
N PHE A 16 15.06 1.86 -3.30
CA PHE A 16 16.35 1.64 -3.96
C PHE A 16 17.46 1.69 -2.94
N ASP A 17 18.45 0.79 -3.04
CA ASP A 17 19.50 0.65 -2.03
C ASP A 17 20.34 1.93 -1.83
N PHE A 18 20.47 2.79 -2.86
CA PHE A 18 21.28 4.01 -2.79
C PHE A 18 20.54 5.30 -3.17
N LEU A 19 19.30 5.23 -3.62
CA LEU A 19 18.49 6.39 -3.99
C LEU A 19 17.37 6.69 -2.99
N GLY A 20 17.20 5.81 -1.99
CA GLY A 20 16.13 5.91 -1.02
C GLY A 20 14.79 5.41 -1.58
N ARG A 21 13.71 5.99 -1.09
CA ARG A 21 12.35 5.57 -1.39
C ARG A 21 11.68 6.51 -2.37
N LEU A 22 11.05 5.94 -3.39
CA LEU A 22 10.15 6.64 -4.30
C LEU A 22 8.71 6.27 -3.96
N THR A 23 7.85 7.27 -3.80
CA THR A 23 6.40 7.10 -3.68
C THR A 23 5.72 7.70 -4.89
N ALA A 24 4.80 6.96 -5.49
CA ALA A 24 3.96 7.43 -6.59
C ALA A 24 2.54 6.90 -6.42
N GLY A 25 1.56 7.65 -6.86
CA GLY A 25 0.17 7.25 -6.81
C GLY A 25 -0.79 8.41 -6.87
N PHE A 26 -2.05 8.09 -6.78
CA PHE A 26 -3.12 9.07 -6.77
C PHE A 26 -4.34 8.57 -6.00
N VAL A 27 -5.15 9.51 -5.58
CA VAL A 27 -6.49 9.31 -5.05
C VAL A 27 -7.47 9.99 -5.99
N VAL A 28 -8.52 9.28 -6.37
CA VAL A 28 -9.66 9.84 -7.10
C VAL A 28 -10.76 10.09 -6.10
N GLU A 29 -11.17 11.34 -5.98
CA GLU A 29 -12.25 11.76 -5.09
C GLU A 29 -13.62 11.38 -5.69
N PRO A 30 -14.69 11.35 -4.89
CA PRO A 30 -16.03 10.98 -5.38
C PRO A 30 -16.56 11.81 -6.55
N ASP A 31 -16.12 13.07 -6.66
CA ASP A 31 -16.48 13.97 -7.76
C ASP A 31 -15.63 13.78 -9.04
N GLY A 32 -14.67 12.84 -9.01
CA GLY A 32 -13.74 12.57 -10.10
C GLY A 32 -12.44 13.38 -10.06
N THR A 33 -12.27 14.27 -9.10
CA THR A 33 -11.01 14.99 -8.91
C THR A 33 -9.87 14.02 -8.60
N ILE A 34 -8.74 14.19 -9.28
CA ILE A 34 -7.54 13.36 -9.08
C ILE A 34 -6.50 14.17 -8.31
N ASP A 35 -6.05 13.66 -7.18
CA ASP A 35 -4.98 14.24 -6.39
C ASP A 35 -3.79 13.27 -6.30
N ALA A 36 -2.60 13.77 -6.51
CA ALA A 36 -1.39 12.95 -6.50
C ALA A 36 -0.90 12.70 -5.08
N VAL A 37 -0.47 11.48 -4.80
CA VAL A 37 0.23 11.12 -3.57
C VAL A 37 1.67 11.57 -3.69
N VAL A 38 2.17 12.34 -2.73
CA VAL A 38 3.55 12.80 -2.69
C VAL A 38 4.40 12.06 -1.65
N ASP A 39 3.75 11.48 -0.64
CA ASP A 39 4.41 10.63 0.37
C ASP A 39 3.39 9.70 1.04
N CYS A 40 3.86 8.60 1.59
CA CYS A 40 3.02 7.71 2.40
C CYS A 40 3.85 7.02 3.49
N THR A 41 3.15 6.48 4.49
CA THR A 41 3.76 5.63 5.52
C THR A 41 4.46 4.44 4.87
N ASP A 42 5.67 4.16 5.32
CA ASP A 42 6.45 3.02 4.86
C ASP A 42 5.92 1.72 5.51
N LEU A 43 5.43 0.80 4.70
CA LEU A 43 4.93 -0.50 5.18
C LEU A 43 6.02 -1.35 5.86
N GLU A 44 7.28 -1.25 5.45
CA GLU A 44 8.40 -1.92 6.14
C GLU A 44 8.57 -1.46 7.59
N THR A 45 8.29 -0.19 7.85
CA THR A 45 8.35 0.36 9.21
C THR A 45 7.19 -0.13 10.07
N VAL A 46 6.04 -0.37 9.46
CA VAL A 46 4.82 -0.82 10.14
C VAL A 46 4.87 -2.33 10.42
N SER A 47 5.60 -3.10 9.61
CA SER A 47 5.63 -4.56 9.69
C SER A 47 7.03 -5.11 9.97
N LYS A 48 7.68 -4.66 11.04
CA LYS A 48 9.06 -5.06 11.41
C LYS A 48 9.28 -6.57 11.52
N GLU A 49 8.26 -7.35 11.77
CA GLU A 49 8.34 -8.79 12.02
C GLU A 49 7.64 -9.65 10.95
N LYS A 50 6.85 -9.05 10.07
CA LYS A 50 6.10 -9.78 9.04
C LYS A 50 6.17 -9.04 7.71
N ILE A 51 6.50 -9.79 6.68
CA ILE A 51 6.55 -9.30 5.29
C ILE A 51 5.20 -8.72 4.86
N LEU A 52 4.11 -9.38 5.26
CA LEU A 52 2.75 -8.91 5.06
C LEU A 52 2.12 -8.62 6.42
N PRO A 53 1.75 -7.37 6.71
CA PRO A 53 1.04 -7.07 7.94
C PRO A 53 -0.37 -7.67 7.91
N ASP A 54 -0.83 -8.17 9.07
CA ASP A 54 -2.23 -8.53 9.27
C ASP A 54 -3.10 -7.28 9.36
N HIS A 55 -2.49 -6.20 9.87
CA HIS A 55 -3.10 -4.90 10.06
C HIS A 55 -2.04 -3.80 9.84
N ALA A 56 -2.41 -2.77 9.12
CA ALA A 56 -1.53 -1.61 8.90
C ALA A 56 -2.33 -0.31 8.86
N VAL A 57 -1.74 0.74 9.43
CA VAL A 57 -2.25 2.11 9.29
C VAL A 57 -1.29 2.89 8.39
N ILE A 58 -1.81 3.44 7.32
CA ILE A 58 -1.06 4.13 6.28
C ILE A 58 -1.59 5.55 6.17
N GLU A 59 -0.74 6.53 6.37
CA GLU A 59 -1.05 7.94 6.10
C GLU A 59 -0.57 8.32 4.70
N LEU A 60 -1.44 8.92 3.91
CA LEU A 60 -1.11 9.51 2.61
C LEU A 60 -1.00 11.02 2.72
N LYS A 61 0.05 11.58 2.14
CA LYS A 61 0.21 13.03 1.96
C LYS A 61 -0.01 13.35 0.49
N MET A 62 -0.93 14.28 0.24
CA MET A 62 -1.37 14.63 -1.09
C MET A 62 -0.71 15.92 -1.58
N ARG A 63 -0.58 16.07 -2.90
CA ARG A 63 -0.05 17.29 -3.51
C ARG A 63 -0.88 18.54 -3.16
N SER A 64 -2.18 18.39 -3.01
CA SER A 64 -3.08 19.47 -2.57
C SER A 64 -2.83 19.95 -1.14
N GLY A 65 -2.05 19.20 -0.34
CA GLY A 65 -1.88 19.40 1.10
C GLY A 65 -2.85 18.61 1.96
N LYS A 66 -3.84 17.96 1.37
CA LYS A 66 -4.72 17.02 2.07
C LYS A 66 -3.93 15.84 2.61
N LYS A 67 -4.48 15.20 3.64
CA LYS A 67 -4.01 13.91 4.17
C LYS A 67 -5.17 12.93 4.18
N HIS A 68 -4.87 11.68 3.89
CA HIS A 68 -5.81 10.57 4.03
C HIS A 68 -5.20 9.50 4.92
N THR A 69 -6.04 8.80 5.66
CA THR A 69 -5.65 7.65 6.46
C THR A 69 -6.30 6.40 5.90
N MET A 70 -5.48 5.40 5.63
CA MET A 70 -5.93 4.07 5.24
C MET A 70 -5.59 3.09 6.35
N GLU A 71 -6.55 2.35 6.82
CA GLU A 71 -6.37 1.25 7.75
C GLU A 71 -6.70 -0.05 7.03
N PHE A 72 -5.71 -0.91 6.85
CA PHE A 72 -5.81 -2.17 6.13
C PHE A 72 -5.93 -3.35 7.07
N PHE A 73 -6.86 -4.26 6.78
CA PHE A 73 -7.06 -5.52 7.49
C PHE A 73 -6.98 -6.67 6.50
N ARG A 74 -5.93 -7.48 6.58
CA ARG A 74 -5.73 -8.60 5.69
C ARG A 74 -6.77 -9.70 5.91
N LYS A 75 -7.37 -10.18 4.83
CA LYS A 75 -8.32 -11.31 4.82
C LYS A 75 -7.73 -12.57 4.21
N GLY A 76 -6.80 -12.42 3.30
CA GLY A 76 -6.10 -13.52 2.66
C GLY A 76 -4.87 -13.05 1.92
N HIS A 77 -4.03 -13.97 1.54
CA HIS A 77 -2.85 -13.69 0.73
C HIS A 77 -2.43 -14.93 -0.06
N PHE A 78 -1.67 -14.69 -1.12
CA PHE A 78 -0.96 -15.74 -1.84
C PHE A 78 0.41 -15.25 -2.30
N PRO A 79 1.45 -16.09 -2.19
CA PRO A 79 2.75 -15.79 -2.75
C PRO A 79 2.80 -16.17 -4.23
N TYR A 80 3.60 -15.44 -5.02
CA TYR A 80 4.03 -15.91 -6.31
C TYR A 80 5.47 -15.48 -6.60
N ILE A 81 6.17 -16.27 -7.38
CA ILE A 81 7.56 -16.05 -7.73
C ILE A 81 7.58 -15.52 -9.16
N MET A 82 8.07 -14.28 -9.34
CA MET A 82 8.20 -13.71 -10.70
C MET A 82 9.43 -14.24 -11.42
N ASP A 83 10.50 -14.45 -10.68
CA ASP A 83 11.69 -15.19 -11.12
C ASP A 83 12.36 -15.84 -9.90
N GLN A 84 13.49 -16.51 -10.09
CA GLN A 84 14.20 -17.19 -9.00
C GLN A 84 14.73 -16.26 -7.90
N LYS A 85 14.70 -14.94 -8.11
CA LYS A 85 15.29 -13.94 -7.21
C LYS A 85 14.26 -12.95 -6.67
N TYR A 86 13.06 -12.94 -7.21
CA TYR A 86 12.04 -11.96 -6.84
C TYR A 86 10.76 -12.64 -6.38
N LEU A 87 10.42 -12.42 -5.13
CA LEU A 87 9.23 -12.97 -4.50
C LEU A 87 8.21 -11.84 -4.29
N MET A 88 6.97 -12.08 -4.70
CA MET A 88 5.86 -11.17 -4.47
C MET A 88 4.78 -11.84 -3.64
N PHE A 89 4.14 -11.05 -2.80
CA PHE A 89 2.91 -11.41 -2.11
C PHE A 89 1.79 -10.47 -2.52
N GLU A 90 0.65 -11.02 -2.85
CA GLU A 90 -0.59 -10.28 -2.95
C GLU A 90 -1.45 -10.58 -1.72
N ALA A 91 -1.90 -9.54 -1.05
CA ALA A 91 -2.82 -9.63 0.07
C ALA A 91 -4.12 -8.90 -0.30
N ILE A 92 -5.24 -9.58 -0.12
CA ILE A 92 -6.56 -8.99 -0.24
C ILE A 92 -7.09 -8.65 1.16
N GLY A 93 -7.82 -7.57 1.26
CA GLY A 93 -8.34 -7.15 2.54
C GLY A 93 -9.42 -6.09 2.48
N THR A 94 -9.91 -5.77 3.64
CA THR A 94 -10.78 -4.64 3.86
C THR A 94 -9.98 -3.42 4.25
N TYR A 95 -10.49 -2.25 3.92
CA TYR A 95 -9.92 -0.98 4.29
C TYR A 95 -10.92 -0.14 5.08
N LYS A 96 -10.38 0.76 5.90
CA LYS A 96 -11.06 1.99 6.29
C LYS A 96 -10.27 3.15 5.68
N PHE A 97 -10.87 3.81 4.71
CA PHE A 97 -10.31 5.00 4.09
C PHE A 97 -10.99 6.23 4.70
N ASP A 98 -10.25 7.03 5.47
CA ASP A 98 -10.80 8.12 6.28
C ASP A 98 -12.02 7.66 7.11
N GLN A 99 -11.90 6.49 7.75
CA GLN A 99 -12.92 5.82 8.56
C GLN A 99 -14.10 5.20 7.80
N VAL A 100 -14.13 5.27 6.46
CA VAL A 100 -15.18 4.63 5.65
C VAL A 100 -14.70 3.31 5.10
N ASP A 101 -15.54 2.29 5.20
CA ASP A 101 -15.23 0.93 4.75
C ASP A 101 -14.95 0.89 3.24
N GLY A 102 -14.09 -0.02 2.85
CA GLY A 102 -13.70 -0.25 1.49
C GLY A 102 -13.00 -1.59 1.29
N LEU A 103 -12.63 -1.85 0.05
CA LEU A 103 -11.93 -3.06 -0.36
C LEU A 103 -10.68 -2.71 -1.14
N GLY A 104 -9.69 -3.57 -1.05
CA GLY A 104 -8.49 -3.39 -1.84
C GLY A 104 -7.46 -4.47 -1.66
N MET A 105 -6.32 -4.24 -2.27
CA MET A 105 -5.20 -5.15 -2.32
C MET A 105 -3.92 -4.43 -1.88
N VAL A 106 -3.04 -5.15 -1.24
CA VAL A 106 -1.65 -4.76 -1.00
C VAL A 106 -0.76 -5.77 -1.70
N GLU A 107 0.17 -5.27 -2.48
CA GLU A 107 1.21 -6.06 -3.11
C GLU A 107 2.55 -5.69 -2.49
N VAL A 108 3.33 -6.68 -2.09
CA VAL A 108 4.67 -6.49 -1.54
C VAL A 108 5.64 -7.39 -2.28
N GLY A 109 6.67 -6.80 -2.85
CA GLY A 109 7.71 -7.50 -3.59
C GLY A 109 9.10 -7.21 -3.05
N PHE A 110 9.99 -8.19 -3.05
CA PHE A 110 11.37 -8.04 -2.59
C PHE A 110 12.28 -9.12 -3.19
N HIS A 111 13.59 -8.87 -3.13
CA HIS A 111 14.57 -9.87 -3.49
C HIS A 111 14.61 -11.01 -2.47
N SER A 112 14.55 -12.24 -2.95
CA SER A 112 14.45 -13.45 -2.13
C SER A 112 15.68 -13.76 -1.27
N ASP A 113 16.84 -13.17 -1.59
CA ASP A 113 18.05 -13.28 -0.80
C ASP A 113 18.04 -12.47 0.51
N LYS A 114 17.11 -11.53 0.65
CA LYS A 114 16.95 -10.73 1.87
C LYS A 114 16.03 -11.39 2.91
N TYR A 115 15.20 -12.34 2.49
CA TYR A 115 14.18 -12.93 3.35
C TYR A 115 14.11 -14.43 3.10
N SER A 116 14.31 -15.23 4.14
CA SER A 116 13.99 -16.66 4.11
C SER A 116 12.49 -16.85 4.29
N LEU A 117 11.92 -17.67 3.45
CA LEU A 117 10.55 -18.15 3.61
C LEU A 117 10.42 -19.09 4.81
#